data_f47294a940dcf7dfe6dff3ecf47e6955
#
_entry.id   f47294a940dcf7dfe6dff3ecf47e6955
#
_cell.length_a   1.000
_cell.length_b   1.000
_cell.length_c   1.000
_cell.angle_alpha   90.00
_cell.angle_beta   90.00
_cell.angle_gamma   90.00
#
_symmetry.space_group_name_H-M   'P 1'
#
loop_
_entity.id
_entity.type
_entity.pdbx_description
1 polymer ?
#
loop_
_entity_poly.entity_id
_entity_poly.type
_entity_poly.pdbx_seq_one_letter_code
_entity_poly.pdbx_strand_id
1 'polypeptide(L)'
;MRSVNAVGCGALAVAVALLSAATAFAAEVKVDFAHEKGCVKPVNGVGQPPITGLRTYPMFKYLKDAGIPFSRLHDVGGMFGRGVFVDIPNLFRDFGADENDPANYDFAFTDQLINALVADGVEPFFRLGVTIENYALIKRYRIDPPKDFAKWARICEHVIRHYTEGWADGFRHKITYWEIWNEPENWETVEKNEMWHGTFEEYCRLYDVASKHLKAKFPHLKIGGYASCGVGGALVENPSPRSKHQLECFHHFLKYIKDHKSPIDYFSYHSYAPVERMLKETRYVRDELDKAGFQGLETCLNEWLPAPRHDKLGTAQQAAEVAAVLVGFQNGPVDSAAIYDARCGIGNYSPLFNPLTYKPHKAYYAFMAFNELRKAGRAVAAECDDADVFIAAAKGVNSATVMLVNVSSKPKPLSLNLGEGWTVKSCISTDAKRTYEKTALPPAIVPEAFIVVEVGIDEDEGKCIK
;
A
#
# COMPACT_ATOMS: atom_id res chain seq x y z
N MET A 1 -8.63 83.78 26.56
CA MET A 1 -7.88 84.02 27.82
C MET A 1 -7.22 82.71 28.26
N ARG A 2 -5.88 82.75 28.31
CA ARG A 2 -4.92 81.97 29.13
C ARG A 2 -5.19 80.45 29.31
N SER A 3 -4.51 79.58 28.62
CA SER A 3 -3.13 79.04 28.90
C SER A 3 -2.95 78.43 30.32
N VAL A 4 -2.68 77.13 30.43
CA VAL A 4 -1.67 76.58 31.30
C VAL A 4 -1.16 75.25 30.72
N ASN A 5 0.15 75.13 30.53
CA ASN A 5 0.91 73.96 30.18
C ASN A 5 0.98 72.97 31.35
N ALA A 6 0.95 71.69 31.06
CA ALA A 6 1.53 70.64 31.94
C ALA A 6 2.39 69.68 31.10
N VAL A 7 3.65 69.74 31.46
CA VAL A 7 4.71 68.83 30.99
C VAL A 7 4.52 67.48 31.71
N GLY A 8 4.33 66.40 30.98
CA GLY A 8 4.30 65.05 31.54
C GLY A 8 5.42 64.21 30.98
N CYS A 9 6.28 63.74 31.87
CA CYS A 9 7.43 62.86 31.61
C CYS A 9 7.04 61.61 30.86
N GLY A 10 7.71 61.40 29.76
CA GLY A 10 7.67 60.11 29.04
C GLY A 10 8.51 59.05 29.75
N ALA A 11 7.90 58.01 30.25
CA ALA A 11 8.59 56.79 30.67
C ALA A 11 8.75 55.86 29.44
N LEU A 12 9.98 55.72 29.01
CA LEU A 12 10.36 54.75 27.94
C LEU A 12 10.32 53.35 28.52
N ALA A 13 9.27 52.59 28.27
CA ALA A 13 9.19 51.17 28.58
C ALA A 13 9.94 50.39 27.52
N VAL A 14 11.16 49.96 27.80
CA VAL A 14 11.88 48.98 26.98
C VAL A 14 11.29 47.60 27.21
N ALA A 15 10.49 47.13 26.28
CA ALA A 15 10.01 45.75 26.26
C ALA A 15 11.18 44.85 25.82
N VAL A 16 11.81 44.20 26.76
CA VAL A 16 12.76 43.09 26.48
C VAL A 16 11.90 41.89 26.08
N ALA A 17 11.78 41.63 24.79
CA ALA A 17 11.25 40.37 24.27
C ALA A 17 12.28 39.27 24.59
N LEU A 18 12.06 38.53 25.64
CA LEU A 18 12.73 37.25 25.87
C LEU A 18 12.25 36.28 24.75
N LEU A 19 13.05 36.18 23.67
CA LEU A 19 12.98 35.03 22.78
C LEU A 19 13.46 33.84 23.59
N SER A 20 12.56 33.06 24.15
CA SER A 20 12.86 31.70 24.57
C SER A 20 13.12 30.90 23.28
N ALA A 21 14.37 30.81 22.88
CA ALA A 21 14.80 29.78 21.94
C ALA A 21 14.56 28.44 22.65
N ALA A 22 13.42 27.82 22.39
CA ALA A 22 13.26 26.42 22.74
C ALA A 22 14.37 25.69 21.98
N THR A 23 15.38 25.23 22.68
CA THR A 23 16.37 24.31 22.15
C THR A 23 15.62 23.07 21.75
N ALA A 24 15.33 22.93 20.43
CA ALA A 24 14.81 21.70 19.90
C ALA A 24 15.90 20.65 20.14
N PHE A 25 15.60 19.66 20.97
CA PHE A 25 16.48 18.51 21.13
C PHE A 25 16.59 17.82 19.78
N ALA A 26 17.80 17.33 19.47
CA ALA A 26 18.01 16.58 18.24
C ALA A 26 17.24 15.25 18.35
N ALA A 27 16.55 14.86 17.29
CA ALA A 27 16.00 13.51 17.16
C ALA A 27 17.16 12.51 17.23
N GLU A 28 17.21 11.74 18.30
CA GLU A 28 18.23 10.72 18.48
C GLU A 28 17.80 9.46 17.77
N VAL A 29 18.53 9.14 16.72
CA VAL A 29 18.32 7.96 15.90
C VAL A 29 19.37 6.92 16.24
N LYS A 30 18.93 5.70 16.61
CA LYS A 30 19.80 4.56 16.88
C LYS A 30 19.50 3.43 15.92
N VAL A 31 20.53 2.86 15.31
CA VAL A 31 20.44 1.69 14.47
C VAL A 31 21.31 0.58 15.04
N ASP A 32 20.71 -0.57 15.33
CA ASP A 32 21.43 -1.76 15.80
C ASP A 32 21.51 -2.80 14.67
N PHE A 33 22.61 -2.79 13.94
CA PHE A 33 22.86 -3.71 12.84
C PHE A 33 23.11 -5.17 13.29
N ALA A 34 23.32 -5.42 14.58
CA ALA A 34 23.44 -6.77 15.12
C ALA A 34 22.08 -7.43 15.34
N HIS A 35 21.02 -6.63 15.56
CA HIS A 35 19.69 -7.12 15.86
C HIS A 35 18.82 -7.18 14.58
N GLU A 36 18.83 -8.33 13.90
CA GLU A 36 17.98 -8.58 12.73
C GLU A 36 16.52 -8.84 13.12
N LYS A 37 15.59 -8.27 12.32
CA LYS A 37 14.12 -8.42 12.47
C LYS A 37 13.46 -9.22 11.33
N GLY A 38 14.24 -9.89 10.49
CA GLY A 38 13.75 -10.67 9.36
C GLY A 38 14.02 -9.98 8.02
N CYS A 39 13.31 -10.39 6.97
CA CYS A 39 13.44 -9.76 5.66
C CYS A 39 12.68 -8.44 5.60
N VAL A 40 13.12 -7.53 4.74
CA VAL A 40 12.32 -6.35 4.38
C VAL A 40 11.07 -6.82 3.64
N LYS A 41 9.91 -6.40 4.12
CA LYS A 41 8.60 -6.87 3.66
C LYS A 41 8.21 -6.28 2.29
N PRO A 42 7.37 -6.97 1.50
CA PRO A 42 6.87 -6.47 0.22
C PRO A 42 5.69 -5.49 0.42
N VAL A 43 5.88 -4.43 1.21
CA VAL A 43 4.84 -3.42 1.49
C VAL A 43 4.81 -2.27 0.48
N ASN A 44 5.70 -2.30 -0.51
CA ASN A 44 5.78 -1.34 -1.61
C ASN A 44 5.10 -1.85 -2.91
N GLY A 45 4.06 -2.65 -2.80
CA GLY A 45 3.20 -3.00 -3.93
C GLY A 45 2.33 -1.84 -4.40
N VAL A 46 1.71 -1.99 -5.56
CA VAL A 46 0.78 -0.99 -6.12
C VAL A 46 -0.55 -1.64 -6.51
N GLY A 47 -1.63 -0.93 -6.33
CA GLY A 47 -2.89 -1.21 -6.97
C GLY A 47 -2.90 -0.61 -8.38
N GLN A 48 -3.62 -1.23 -9.31
CA GLN A 48 -3.79 -0.84 -10.71
C GLN A 48 -2.52 -0.28 -11.37
N PRO A 49 -1.94 -1.01 -12.31
CA PRO A 49 -0.72 -0.56 -12.98
C PRO A 49 -0.98 0.67 -13.87
N PRO A 50 0.03 1.50 -14.17
CA PRO A 50 -0.13 2.72 -14.97
C PRO A 50 -0.29 2.43 -16.46
N ILE A 51 -1.48 2.05 -16.89
CA ILE A 51 -1.80 1.76 -18.29
C ILE A 51 -2.09 3.06 -19.02
N THR A 52 -1.27 3.42 -20.01
CA THR A 52 -1.40 4.66 -20.80
C THR A 52 -1.44 4.43 -22.31
N GLY A 53 -1.21 3.20 -22.76
CA GLY A 53 -1.18 2.82 -24.18
C GLY A 53 -2.15 1.69 -24.52
N LEU A 54 -2.37 1.49 -25.82
CA LEU A 54 -3.32 0.49 -26.35
C LEU A 54 -2.76 -0.94 -26.38
N ARG A 55 -1.48 -1.08 -26.65
CA ARG A 55 -0.76 -2.37 -26.81
C ARG A 55 0.64 -2.29 -26.25
N THR A 56 0.98 -1.18 -25.62
CA THR A 56 2.27 -0.93 -25.03
C THR A 56 2.07 -0.38 -23.63
N TYR A 57 2.98 -0.69 -22.75
CA TYR A 57 2.92 -0.29 -21.35
C TYR A 57 4.16 0.54 -20.98
N PRO A 58 4.34 1.74 -21.59
CA PRO A 58 5.58 2.51 -21.46
C PRO A 58 5.85 2.98 -20.03
N MET A 59 4.83 2.99 -19.17
CA MET A 59 4.95 3.39 -17.77
C MET A 59 5.40 2.24 -16.85
N PHE A 60 5.35 0.98 -17.30
CA PHE A 60 5.74 -0.17 -16.47
C PHE A 60 7.21 -0.16 -16.08
N LYS A 61 8.07 0.47 -16.90
CA LYS A 61 9.47 0.72 -16.51
C LYS A 61 9.61 1.37 -15.13
N TYR A 62 8.69 2.26 -14.74
CA TYR A 62 8.71 2.89 -13.43
C TYR A 62 8.40 1.90 -12.30
N LEU A 63 7.57 0.88 -12.55
CA LEU A 63 7.34 -0.19 -11.58
C LEU A 63 8.63 -0.98 -11.35
N LYS A 64 9.31 -1.34 -12.44
CA LYS A 64 10.60 -2.02 -12.40
C LYS A 64 11.68 -1.18 -11.71
N ASP A 65 11.83 0.10 -12.08
CA ASP A 65 12.83 1.01 -11.52
C ASP A 65 12.65 1.21 -10.00
N ALA A 66 11.39 1.27 -9.53
CA ALA A 66 11.07 1.35 -8.11
C ALA A 66 11.04 0.00 -7.39
N GLY A 67 11.38 -1.11 -8.07
CA GLY A 67 11.39 -2.45 -7.50
C GLY A 67 10.05 -2.88 -6.91
N ILE A 68 8.95 -2.50 -7.59
CA ILE A 68 7.60 -2.88 -7.17
C ILE A 68 7.44 -4.40 -7.25
N PRO A 69 7.14 -5.09 -6.13
CA PRO A 69 7.10 -6.55 -6.11
C PRO A 69 5.85 -7.13 -6.78
N PHE A 70 4.72 -6.44 -6.66
CA PHE A 70 3.45 -6.89 -7.21
C PHE A 70 2.51 -5.73 -7.53
N SER A 71 1.56 -5.98 -8.43
CA SER A 71 0.45 -5.08 -8.73
C SER A 71 -0.87 -5.79 -8.51
N ARG A 72 -1.71 -5.24 -7.61
CA ARG A 72 -3.06 -5.75 -7.39
C ARG A 72 -3.99 -5.31 -8.52
N LEU A 73 -4.68 -6.27 -9.12
CA LEU A 73 -5.52 -6.07 -10.29
C LEU A 73 -6.98 -5.91 -9.88
N HIS A 74 -7.33 -4.71 -9.44
CA HIS A 74 -8.70 -4.25 -9.21
C HIS A 74 -8.87 -2.89 -9.89
N ASP A 75 -10.02 -2.57 -10.44
CA ASP A 75 -10.30 -1.34 -11.22
C ASP A 75 -9.29 -1.09 -12.34
N VAL A 76 -8.73 -2.15 -12.91
CA VAL A 76 -7.71 -2.05 -13.95
C VAL A 76 -8.32 -1.46 -15.21
N GLY A 77 -8.05 -0.18 -15.43
CA GLY A 77 -8.55 0.58 -16.55
C GLY A 77 -7.48 0.84 -17.59
N GLY A 78 -7.85 0.70 -18.86
CA GLY A 78 -7.09 1.17 -19.99
C GLY A 78 -7.97 2.06 -20.87
N MET A 79 -7.50 2.44 -22.04
CA MET A 79 -8.24 3.33 -22.96
C MET A 79 -9.61 2.77 -23.40
N PHE A 80 -9.80 1.47 -23.33
CA PHE A 80 -11.02 0.79 -23.82
C PHE A 80 -11.97 0.31 -22.74
N GLY A 81 -11.60 0.37 -21.48
CA GLY A 81 -12.45 -0.15 -20.43
C GLY A 81 -12.00 0.31 -19.05
N ARG A 82 -12.92 0.85 -18.33
CA ARG A 82 -12.70 1.28 -16.95
C ARG A 82 -12.74 0.05 -16.06
N GLY A 83 -11.59 -0.60 -15.85
CA GLY A 83 -11.48 -1.73 -14.96
C GLY A 83 -12.03 -3.08 -15.47
N VAL A 84 -12.28 -3.20 -16.75
CA VAL A 84 -12.92 -4.40 -17.32
C VAL A 84 -11.96 -5.53 -17.70
N PHE A 85 -10.66 -5.28 -17.71
CA PHE A 85 -9.66 -6.25 -18.19
C PHE A 85 -9.64 -7.55 -17.39
N VAL A 86 -9.81 -7.47 -16.09
CA VAL A 86 -9.67 -8.62 -15.16
C VAL A 86 -10.99 -9.06 -14.53
N ASP A 87 -12.09 -8.42 -14.90
CA ASP A 87 -13.40 -8.75 -14.34
C ASP A 87 -13.89 -10.09 -14.84
N ILE A 88 -14.29 -10.98 -13.93
CA ILE A 88 -14.78 -12.32 -14.26
C ILE A 88 -15.95 -12.28 -15.28
N PRO A 89 -16.94 -11.35 -15.16
CA PRO A 89 -18.00 -11.24 -16.18
C PRO A 89 -17.54 -10.79 -17.56
N ASN A 90 -16.32 -10.32 -17.71
CA ASN A 90 -15.74 -9.97 -19.00
C ASN A 90 -14.84 -11.07 -19.55
N LEU A 91 -14.20 -11.83 -18.68
CA LEU A 91 -13.45 -13.02 -19.06
C LEU A 91 -14.38 -14.19 -19.45
N PHE A 92 -15.50 -14.36 -18.75
CA PHE A 92 -16.53 -15.36 -19.02
C PHE A 92 -17.90 -14.66 -19.11
N ARG A 93 -18.31 -14.29 -20.31
CA ARG A 93 -19.42 -13.34 -20.54
C ARG A 93 -20.81 -13.92 -20.42
N ASP A 94 -20.98 -15.17 -20.78
CA ASP A 94 -22.28 -15.88 -20.69
C ASP A 94 -22.22 -16.88 -19.52
N PHE A 95 -22.80 -16.50 -18.39
CA PHE A 95 -22.86 -17.40 -17.24
C PHE A 95 -23.64 -18.70 -17.49
N GLY A 96 -24.47 -18.74 -18.56
CA GLY A 96 -25.20 -19.94 -18.99
C GLY A 96 -24.37 -20.93 -19.83
N ALA A 97 -23.22 -20.48 -20.41
CA ALA A 97 -22.36 -21.30 -21.23
C ALA A 97 -21.61 -22.37 -20.42
N ASP A 98 -21.04 -23.37 -21.09
CA ASP A 98 -20.21 -24.40 -20.45
C ASP A 98 -18.87 -23.79 -20.03
N GLU A 99 -18.59 -23.79 -18.73
CA GLU A 99 -17.35 -23.27 -18.16
C GLU A 99 -16.11 -24.13 -18.49
N ASN A 100 -16.28 -25.35 -18.97
CA ASN A 100 -15.18 -26.23 -19.37
C ASN A 100 -14.73 -26.00 -20.81
N ASP A 101 -15.53 -25.29 -21.62
CA ASP A 101 -15.17 -24.98 -23.00
C ASP A 101 -14.34 -23.69 -23.07
N PRO A 102 -13.05 -23.76 -23.49
CA PRO A 102 -12.18 -22.60 -23.64
C PRO A 102 -12.74 -21.50 -24.55
N ALA A 103 -13.58 -21.86 -25.54
CA ALA A 103 -14.18 -20.90 -26.47
C ALA A 103 -15.15 -19.90 -25.81
N ASN A 104 -15.58 -20.18 -24.58
CA ASN A 104 -16.47 -19.30 -23.81
C ASN A 104 -15.70 -18.24 -22.98
N TYR A 105 -14.35 -18.23 -23.05
CA TYR A 105 -13.50 -17.26 -22.35
C TYR A 105 -12.89 -16.26 -23.33
N ASP A 106 -12.70 -15.04 -22.88
CA ASP A 106 -12.00 -13.97 -23.61
C ASP A 106 -10.83 -13.43 -22.74
N PHE A 107 -9.64 -13.95 -22.98
CA PHE A 107 -8.42 -13.56 -22.27
C PHE A 107 -7.62 -12.46 -23.00
N ALA A 108 -7.99 -12.09 -24.22
CA ALA A 108 -7.13 -11.34 -25.15
C ALA A 108 -6.50 -10.05 -24.55
N PHE A 109 -7.27 -9.26 -23.79
CA PHE A 109 -6.74 -8.05 -23.17
C PHE A 109 -6.00 -8.34 -21.87
N THR A 110 -6.51 -9.27 -21.08
CA THR A 110 -5.91 -9.64 -19.80
C THR A 110 -4.56 -10.30 -20.00
N ASP A 111 -4.38 -11.11 -21.02
CA ASP A 111 -3.12 -11.73 -21.40
C ASP A 111 -2.02 -10.71 -21.66
N GLN A 112 -2.34 -9.67 -22.43
CA GLN A 112 -1.37 -8.61 -22.73
C GLN A 112 -0.91 -7.91 -21.45
N LEU A 113 -1.84 -7.62 -20.54
CA LEU A 113 -1.56 -6.97 -19.27
C LEU A 113 -0.69 -7.84 -18.36
N ILE A 114 -1.11 -9.10 -18.16
CA ILE A 114 -0.40 -10.04 -17.28
C ILE A 114 1.01 -10.29 -17.81
N ASN A 115 1.16 -10.55 -19.11
CA ASN A 115 2.47 -10.76 -19.74
C ASN A 115 3.39 -9.55 -19.59
N ALA A 116 2.86 -8.33 -19.74
CA ALA A 116 3.66 -7.12 -19.58
C ALA A 116 4.13 -6.91 -18.13
N LEU A 117 3.28 -7.16 -17.13
CA LEU A 117 3.68 -7.11 -15.72
C LEU A 117 4.78 -8.12 -15.40
N VAL A 118 4.57 -9.38 -15.81
CA VAL A 118 5.54 -10.47 -15.58
C VAL A 118 6.87 -10.18 -16.28
N ALA A 119 6.84 -9.65 -17.50
CA ALA A 119 8.06 -9.30 -18.25
C ALA A 119 8.89 -8.21 -17.54
N ASP A 120 8.25 -7.30 -16.80
CA ASP A 120 8.93 -6.28 -16.00
C ASP A 120 9.23 -6.72 -14.56
N GLY A 121 8.98 -8.00 -14.24
CA GLY A 121 9.27 -8.59 -12.91
C GLY A 121 8.27 -8.19 -11.83
N VAL A 122 7.08 -7.74 -12.22
CA VAL A 122 5.98 -7.36 -11.30
C VAL A 122 4.99 -8.52 -11.24
N GLU A 123 4.82 -9.13 -10.06
CA GLU A 123 3.89 -10.24 -9.90
C GLU A 123 2.44 -9.71 -9.89
N PRO A 124 1.52 -10.26 -10.71
CA PRO A 124 0.11 -9.95 -10.61
C PRO A 124 -0.48 -10.48 -9.30
N PHE A 125 -1.21 -9.63 -8.57
CA PHE A 125 -2.07 -10.02 -7.44
C PHE A 125 -3.51 -9.97 -7.96
N PHE A 126 -4.11 -11.12 -8.24
CA PHE A 126 -5.32 -11.18 -9.06
C PHE A 126 -6.59 -11.16 -8.20
N ARG A 127 -7.45 -10.16 -8.40
CA ARG A 127 -8.78 -10.07 -7.78
C ARG A 127 -9.81 -10.80 -8.65
N LEU A 128 -10.35 -11.90 -8.15
CA LEU A 128 -11.45 -12.65 -8.75
C LEU A 128 -12.78 -11.98 -8.36
N GLY A 129 -13.40 -11.26 -9.26
CA GLY A 129 -14.62 -10.50 -9.00
C GLY A 129 -14.87 -9.44 -10.06
N VAL A 130 -15.31 -8.27 -9.63
CA VAL A 130 -15.72 -7.18 -10.52
C VAL A 130 -15.16 -5.83 -10.06
N THR A 131 -15.05 -4.90 -10.99
CA THR A 131 -14.76 -3.48 -10.76
C THR A 131 -15.98 -2.78 -10.18
N ILE A 132 -15.79 -1.65 -9.50
CA ILE A 132 -16.86 -0.82 -8.95
C ILE A 132 -17.88 -0.42 -10.03
N GLU A 133 -19.18 -0.56 -9.74
CA GLU A 133 -20.25 -0.53 -10.75
C GLU A 133 -20.42 0.83 -11.42
N ASN A 134 -20.21 1.92 -10.68
CA ASN A 134 -20.38 3.27 -11.21
C ASN A 134 -19.44 3.62 -12.38
N TYR A 135 -18.41 2.83 -12.62
CA TYR A 135 -17.46 3.03 -13.73
C TYR A 135 -17.64 2.06 -14.89
N ALA A 136 -18.32 0.95 -14.67
CA ALA A 136 -18.36 -0.11 -15.66
C ALA A 136 -19.70 -0.15 -16.43
N LEU A 137 -19.61 0.16 -17.71
CA LEU A 137 -20.76 0.17 -18.61
C LEU A 137 -21.02 -1.18 -19.27
N ILE A 138 -20.10 -2.15 -19.20
CA ILE A 138 -20.13 -3.40 -19.97
C ILE A 138 -19.90 -4.61 -19.05
N LYS A 139 -20.70 -4.76 -18.00
CA LYS A 139 -20.71 -5.99 -17.19
C LYS A 139 -21.91 -6.85 -17.56
N ARG A 140 -21.70 -8.13 -17.81
CA ARG A 140 -22.75 -9.05 -18.23
C ARG A 140 -23.66 -9.48 -17.09
N TYR A 141 -23.09 -9.89 -15.98
CA TYR A 141 -23.83 -10.25 -14.76
C TYR A 141 -23.40 -9.42 -13.55
N ARG A 142 -22.78 -8.27 -13.82
CA ARG A 142 -22.59 -7.12 -12.92
C ARG A 142 -22.06 -7.49 -11.54
N ILE A 143 -22.51 -6.75 -10.52
CA ILE A 143 -22.21 -6.94 -9.11
C ILE A 143 -23.27 -7.76 -8.38
N ASP A 144 -24.24 -8.32 -9.12
CA ASP A 144 -25.23 -9.22 -8.54
C ASP A 144 -24.57 -10.55 -8.13
N PRO A 145 -25.07 -11.20 -7.06
CA PRO A 145 -24.61 -12.53 -6.68
C PRO A 145 -24.68 -13.50 -7.87
N PRO A 146 -23.62 -14.26 -8.17
CA PRO A 146 -23.69 -15.31 -9.16
C PRO A 146 -24.82 -16.29 -8.87
N LYS A 147 -25.59 -16.68 -9.88
CA LYS A 147 -26.74 -17.60 -9.72
C LYS A 147 -26.34 -18.97 -9.18
N ASP A 148 -25.11 -19.40 -9.41
CA ASP A 148 -24.51 -20.65 -8.93
C ASP A 148 -23.07 -20.36 -8.48
N PHE A 149 -22.84 -20.40 -7.17
CA PHE A 149 -21.52 -20.12 -6.56
C PHE A 149 -20.50 -21.21 -6.91
N ALA A 150 -20.94 -22.47 -7.04
CA ALA A 150 -20.03 -23.55 -7.41
C ALA A 150 -19.56 -23.41 -8.87
N LYS A 151 -20.44 -23.00 -9.78
CA LYS A 151 -20.08 -22.68 -11.15
C LYS A 151 -19.14 -21.48 -11.23
N TRP A 152 -19.42 -20.42 -10.45
CA TRP A 152 -18.53 -19.27 -10.38
C TRP A 152 -17.13 -19.65 -9.92
N ALA A 153 -17.03 -20.54 -8.90
CA ALA A 153 -15.75 -21.05 -8.43
C ALA A 153 -15.00 -21.86 -9.51
N ARG A 154 -15.71 -22.67 -10.34
CA ARG A 154 -15.10 -23.38 -11.47
C ARG A 154 -14.65 -22.44 -12.59
N ILE A 155 -15.41 -21.38 -12.88
CA ILE A 155 -14.95 -20.32 -13.80
C ILE A 155 -13.65 -19.70 -13.29
N CYS A 156 -13.57 -19.35 -12.00
CA CYS A 156 -12.36 -18.83 -11.39
C CYS A 156 -11.20 -19.85 -11.44
N GLU A 157 -11.47 -21.15 -11.23
CA GLU A 157 -10.48 -22.22 -11.40
C GLU A 157 -9.87 -22.16 -12.81
N HIS A 158 -10.67 -22.03 -13.86
CA HIS A 158 -10.18 -21.98 -15.24
C HIS A 158 -9.37 -20.71 -15.53
N VAL A 159 -9.71 -19.57 -14.93
CA VAL A 159 -8.89 -18.36 -15.01
C VAL A 159 -7.51 -18.59 -14.34
N ILE A 160 -7.48 -19.21 -13.19
CA ILE A 160 -6.22 -19.57 -12.52
C ILE A 160 -5.40 -20.53 -13.38
N ARG A 161 -6.01 -21.59 -13.91
CA ARG A 161 -5.34 -22.57 -14.77
C ARG A 161 -4.79 -21.96 -16.04
N HIS A 162 -5.50 -21.00 -16.63
CA HIS A 162 -5.03 -20.27 -17.80
C HIS A 162 -3.69 -19.59 -17.55
N TYR A 163 -3.55 -18.89 -16.45
CA TYR A 163 -2.32 -18.14 -16.12
C TYR A 163 -1.22 -18.98 -15.46
N THR A 164 -1.56 -20.10 -14.81
CA THR A 164 -0.58 -20.86 -14.01
C THR A 164 -0.28 -22.26 -14.54
N GLU A 165 -1.18 -22.85 -15.33
CA GLU A 165 -1.05 -24.24 -15.81
C GLU A 165 -1.08 -24.37 -17.35
N GLY A 166 -1.38 -23.27 -18.08
CA GLY A 166 -1.42 -23.24 -19.55
C GLY A 166 -2.72 -23.73 -20.15
N TRP A 167 -3.83 -23.78 -19.38
CA TRP A 167 -5.14 -24.14 -19.92
C TRP A 167 -5.60 -23.10 -20.97
N ALA A 168 -6.32 -23.53 -22.01
CA ALA A 168 -6.83 -22.69 -23.09
C ALA A 168 -5.73 -21.88 -23.81
N ASP A 169 -4.63 -22.53 -24.18
CA ASP A 169 -3.44 -21.90 -24.76
C ASP A 169 -2.83 -20.78 -23.89
N GLY A 170 -2.99 -20.87 -22.58
CA GLY A 170 -2.56 -19.91 -21.60
C GLY A 170 -1.09 -20.02 -21.20
N PHE A 171 -0.77 -19.60 -20.00
CA PHE A 171 0.60 -19.37 -19.52
C PHE A 171 0.94 -20.24 -18.31
N ARG A 172 2.21 -20.21 -17.90
CA ARG A 172 2.72 -20.83 -16.67
C ARG A 172 3.47 -19.79 -15.84
N HIS A 173 2.76 -18.69 -15.57
CA HIS A 173 3.29 -17.61 -14.74
C HIS A 173 3.26 -17.98 -13.26
N LYS A 174 4.19 -17.41 -12.50
CA LYS A 174 4.12 -17.39 -11.05
C LYS A 174 3.15 -16.29 -10.62
N ILE A 175 1.94 -16.66 -10.24
CA ILE A 175 0.95 -15.78 -9.64
C ILE A 175 0.51 -16.43 -8.33
N THR A 176 0.97 -15.89 -7.22
CA THR A 176 0.82 -16.51 -5.90
C THR A 176 -0.51 -16.18 -5.25
N TYR A 177 -0.98 -14.90 -5.37
CA TYR A 177 -2.12 -14.37 -4.63
C TYR A 177 -3.36 -14.23 -5.50
N TRP A 178 -4.47 -14.82 -5.04
CA TRP A 178 -5.77 -14.79 -5.68
C TRP A 178 -6.82 -14.37 -4.67
N GLU A 179 -7.48 -13.24 -4.91
CA GLU A 179 -8.39 -12.59 -4.00
C GLU A 179 -9.83 -12.79 -4.41
N ILE A 180 -10.68 -13.22 -3.48
CA ILE A 180 -12.12 -13.42 -3.73
C ILE A 180 -12.87 -12.13 -3.44
N TRP A 181 -13.26 -11.43 -4.52
CA TRP A 181 -14.06 -10.21 -4.54
C TRP A 181 -13.30 -8.95 -4.07
N ASN A 182 -14.06 -7.86 -3.81
CA ASN A 182 -13.61 -6.57 -3.29
C ASN A 182 -14.77 -5.85 -2.62
N GLU A 183 -14.59 -5.36 -1.40
CA GLU A 183 -15.51 -4.50 -0.65
C GLU A 183 -17.00 -4.90 -0.73
N PRO A 184 -17.38 -6.15 -0.48
CA PRO A 184 -18.79 -6.57 -0.57
C PRO A 184 -19.69 -5.87 0.44
N GLU A 185 -19.13 -5.24 1.47
CA GLU A 185 -19.80 -4.44 2.50
C GLU A 185 -19.64 -2.92 2.26
N ASN A 186 -19.44 -2.52 1.02
CA ASN A 186 -19.14 -1.11 0.67
C ASN A 186 -20.17 -0.12 1.23
N TRP A 187 -21.45 -0.47 1.23
CA TRP A 187 -22.54 0.30 1.83
C TRP A 187 -23.45 -0.57 2.72
N GLU A 188 -24.16 0.10 3.64
CA GLU A 188 -25.06 -0.55 4.60
C GLU A 188 -26.36 -1.10 4.00
N THR A 189 -26.70 -0.73 2.77
CA THR A 189 -27.87 -1.26 2.06
C THR A 189 -27.50 -1.79 0.69
N VAL A 190 -28.19 -2.82 0.24
CA VAL A 190 -27.96 -3.47 -1.06
C VAL A 190 -28.08 -2.46 -2.20
N GLU A 191 -29.08 -1.57 -2.16
CA GLU A 191 -29.35 -0.61 -3.22
C GLU A 191 -28.27 0.43 -3.41
N LYS A 192 -27.53 0.76 -2.34
CA LYS A 192 -26.43 1.72 -2.37
C LYS A 192 -25.08 1.06 -2.63
N ASN A 193 -25.00 -0.25 -2.50
CA ASN A 193 -23.74 -0.97 -2.61
C ASN A 193 -23.28 -1.02 -4.07
N GLU A 194 -22.13 -0.46 -4.36
CA GLU A 194 -21.55 -0.38 -5.70
C GLU A 194 -20.69 -1.59 -6.05
N MET A 195 -20.50 -2.54 -5.09
CA MET A 195 -19.62 -3.69 -5.25
C MET A 195 -20.34 -5.04 -5.14
N TRP A 196 -21.50 -5.11 -4.43
CA TRP A 196 -22.22 -6.34 -4.19
C TRP A 196 -23.73 -6.10 -3.97
N HIS A 197 -24.57 -6.56 -4.87
CA HIS A 197 -26.04 -6.45 -4.79
C HIS A 197 -26.71 -7.65 -4.10
N GLY A 198 -26.02 -8.25 -3.17
CA GLY A 198 -26.52 -9.30 -2.28
C GLY A 198 -26.37 -8.91 -0.83
N THR A 199 -26.83 -9.78 0.07
CA THR A 199 -26.55 -9.66 1.51
C THR A 199 -25.09 -10.01 1.77
N PHE A 200 -24.54 -9.51 2.88
CA PHE A 200 -23.18 -9.88 3.29
C PHE A 200 -23.05 -11.37 3.63
N GLU A 201 -24.13 -11.99 4.13
CA GLU A 201 -24.20 -13.44 4.35
C GLU A 201 -24.08 -14.23 3.03
N GLU A 202 -24.70 -13.76 1.95
CA GLU A 202 -24.54 -14.38 0.62
C GLU A 202 -23.11 -14.26 0.12
N TYR A 203 -22.43 -13.14 0.40
CA TYR A 203 -21.01 -13.00 0.11
C TYR A 203 -20.18 -14.02 0.92
N CYS A 204 -20.42 -14.14 2.21
CA CYS A 204 -19.71 -15.13 3.04
C CYS A 204 -19.89 -16.57 2.50
N ARG A 205 -21.07 -16.90 2.01
CA ARG A 205 -21.32 -18.18 1.32
C ARG A 205 -20.56 -18.31 0.01
N LEU A 206 -20.51 -17.25 -0.82
CA LEU A 206 -19.69 -17.25 -2.04
C LEU A 206 -18.22 -17.50 -1.68
N TYR A 207 -17.70 -16.79 -0.68
CA TYR A 207 -16.32 -16.96 -0.21
C TYR A 207 -16.06 -18.39 0.24
N ASP A 208 -16.94 -18.97 1.05
CA ASP A 208 -16.80 -20.34 1.54
C ASP A 208 -16.73 -21.37 0.40
N VAL A 209 -17.68 -21.29 -0.53
CA VAL A 209 -17.74 -22.21 -1.68
C VAL A 209 -16.51 -22.05 -2.55
N ALA A 210 -16.14 -20.81 -2.90
CA ALA A 210 -15.03 -20.54 -3.79
C ALA A 210 -13.67 -20.88 -3.14
N SER A 211 -13.45 -20.48 -1.88
CA SER A 211 -12.19 -20.75 -1.20
C SER A 211 -11.93 -22.24 -1.01
N LYS A 212 -12.95 -23.03 -0.64
CA LYS A 212 -12.86 -24.49 -0.53
C LYS A 212 -12.52 -25.13 -1.88
N HIS A 213 -13.24 -24.72 -2.94
CA HIS A 213 -13.01 -25.25 -4.27
C HIS A 213 -11.60 -24.94 -4.76
N LEU A 214 -11.21 -23.65 -4.73
CA LEU A 214 -9.92 -23.20 -5.24
C LEU A 214 -8.76 -23.77 -4.43
N LYS A 215 -8.89 -23.83 -3.11
CA LYS A 215 -7.82 -24.39 -2.26
C LYS A 215 -7.64 -25.89 -2.46
N ALA A 216 -8.72 -26.62 -2.72
CA ALA A 216 -8.64 -28.05 -3.06
C ALA A 216 -7.92 -28.29 -4.40
N LYS A 217 -8.06 -27.38 -5.38
CA LYS A 217 -7.41 -27.48 -6.69
C LYS A 217 -5.98 -26.95 -6.67
N PHE A 218 -5.71 -25.88 -5.93
CA PHE A 218 -4.44 -25.15 -5.88
C PHE A 218 -3.94 -25.02 -4.44
N PRO A 219 -3.55 -26.11 -3.76
CA PRO A 219 -3.12 -26.05 -2.35
C PRO A 219 -1.88 -25.19 -2.14
N HIS A 220 -1.07 -24.97 -3.18
CA HIS A 220 0.15 -24.17 -3.14
C HIS A 220 -0.06 -22.68 -3.38
N LEU A 221 -1.22 -22.27 -3.91
CA LEU A 221 -1.56 -20.86 -4.12
C LEU A 221 -2.18 -20.26 -2.86
N LYS A 222 -2.06 -18.95 -2.72
CA LYS A 222 -2.68 -18.20 -1.63
C LYS A 222 -4.04 -17.67 -2.07
N ILE A 223 -5.07 -18.19 -1.43
CA ILE A 223 -6.46 -17.80 -1.63
C ILE A 223 -6.89 -17.00 -0.42
N GLY A 224 -7.40 -15.80 -0.62
CA GLY A 224 -7.78 -14.93 0.49
C GLY A 224 -8.83 -13.89 0.10
N GLY A 225 -9.00 -12.96 0.97
CA GLY A 225 -9.97 -11.86 0.84
C GLY A 225 -10.20 -11.19 2.19
N TYR A 226 -11.21 -10.42 2.31
CA TYR A 226 -12.24 -10.12 1.27
C TYR A 226 -12.09 -8.70 0.71
N ALA A 227 -10.90 -8.10 0.89
CA ALA A 227 -10.65 -6.70 0.56
C ALA A 227 -11.65 -5.77 1.27
N SER A 228 -11.69 -5.88 2.60
CA SER A 228 -12.61 -5.10 3.43
C SER A 228 -12.41 -3.60 3.25
N CYS A 229 -13.49 -2.83 3.21
CA CYS A 229 -13.44 -1.36 3.22
C CYS A 229 -12.66 -0.76 4.39
N GLY A 230 -12.33 -1.57 5.40
CA GLY A 230 -11.53 -1.20 6.55
C GLY A 230 -12.27 -1.17 7.87
N VAL A 231 -11.51 -0.95 8.92
CA VAL A 231 -11.94 -1.05 10.33
C VAL A 231 -11.97 0.32 11.04
N GLY A 232 -11.93 1.41 10.28
CA GLY A 232 -11.82 2.77 10.83
C GLY A 232 -12.89 3.14 11.86
N GLY A 233 -14.05 2.49 11.81
CA GLY A 233 -15.11 2.64 12.79
C GLY A 233 -14.74 2.24 14.22
N ALA A 234 -13.77 1.32 14.38
CA ALA A 234 -13.31 0.87 15.69
C ALA A 234 -12.48 1.92 16.45
N LEU A 235 -11.91 2.90 15.72
CA LEU A 235 -10.97 3.88 16.27
C LEU A 235 -11.57 5.29 16.39
N VAL A 236 -12.89 5.41 16.33
CA VAL A 236 -13.60 6.67 16.51
C VAL A 236 -14.73 6.52 17.52
N GLU A 237 -14.94 7.54 18.33
CA GLU A 237 -15.96 7.53 19.39
C GLU A 237 -17.39 7.39 18.84
N ASN A 238 -17.67 8.10 17.71
CA ASN A 238 -18.98 8.10 17.08
C ASN A 238 -18.85 7.71 15.59
N PRO A 239 -18.72 6.43 15.28
CA PRO A 239 -18.61 5.97 13.89
C PRO A 239 -19.91 6.20 13.11
N SER A 240 -19.78 6.54 11.83
CA SER A 240 -20.93 6.67 10.93
C SER A 240 -21.68 5.34 10.81
N PRO A 241 -22.96 5.33 10.36
CA PRO A 241 -23.68 4.10 10.09
C PRO A 241 -22.91 3.16 9.17
N ARG A 242 -22.31 3.69 8.09
CA ARG A 242 -21.48 2.92 7.16
C ARG A 242 -20.26 2.31 7.86
N SER A 243 -19.55 3.07 8.68
CA SER A 243 -18.37 2.55 9.39
C SER A 243 -18.73 1.49 10.44
N LYS A 244 -19.91 1.60 11.07
CA LYS A 244 -20.44 0.55 11.98
C LYS A 244 -20.74 -0.72 11.20
N HIS A 245 -21.46 -0.60 10.10
CA HIS A 245 -21.78 -1.72 9.22
C HIS A 245 -20.51 -2.45 8.74
N GLN A 246 -19.49 -1.71 8.27
CA GLN A 246 -18.23 -2.30 7.84
C GLN A 246 -17.53 -3.07 8.96
N LEU A 247 -17.53 -2.53 10.18
CA LEU A 247 -16.95 -3.20 11.34
C LEU A 247 -17.74 -4.45 11.75
N GLU A 248 -19.08 -4.39 11.72
CA GLU A 248 -19.95 -5.54 11.97
C GLU A 248 -19.71 -6.65 10.95
N CYS A 249 -19.60 -6.31 9.67
CA CYS A 249 -19.27 -7.25 8.60
C CYS A 249 -17.89 -7.88 8.79
N PHE A 250 -16.88 -7.11 9.21
CA PHE A 250 -15.56 -7.65 9.52
C PHE A 250 -15.62 -8.74 10.59
N HIS A 251 -16.27 -8.47 11.73
CA HIS A 251 -16.41 -9.47 12.78
C HIS A 251 -17.28 -10.67 12.38
N HIS A 252 -18.33 -10.40 11.59
CA HIS A 252 -19.19 -11.46 11.04
C HIS A 252 -18.39 -12.39 10.12
N PHE A 253 -17.57 -11.84 9.22
CA PHE A 253 -16.72 -12.63 8.33
C PHE A 253 -15.76 -13.53 9.09
N LEU A 254 -15.04 -13.00 10.10
CA LEU A 254 -14.12 -13.80 10.92
C LEU A 254 -14.83 -14.95 11.61
N LYS A 255 -16.01 -14.68 12.18
CA LYS A 255 -16.85 -15.73 12.79
C LYS A 255 -17.28 -16.77 11.75
N TYR A 256 -17.78 -16.31 10.60
CA TYR A 256 -18.29 -17.18 9.54
C TYR A 256 -17.23 -18.16 9.03
N ILE A 257 -16.05 -17.65 8.64
CA ILE A 257 -14.96 -18.50 8.10
C ILE A 257 -14.44 -19.50 9.15
N LYS A 258 -14.46 -19.13 10.43
CA LYS A 258 -14.10 -20.02 11.53
C LYS A 258 -15.12 -21.15 11.69
N ASP A 259 -16.41 -20.82 11.78
CA ASP A 259 -17.50 -21.77 11.99
C ASP A 259 -17.62 -22.75 10.81
N HIS A 260 -17.45 -22.28 9.58
CA HIS A 260 -17.53 -23.10 8.36
C HIS A 260 -16.20 -23.73 7.95
N LYS A 261 -15.09 -23.42 8.67
CA LYS A 261 -13.73 -23.88 8.34
C LYS A 261 -13.35 -23.51 6.90
N SER A 262 -13.74 -22.29 6.48
CA SER A 262 -13.40 -21.78 5.15
C SER A 262 -11.91 -21.51 5.06
N PRO A 263 -11.21 -22.02 4.04
CA PRO A 263 -9.79 -21.73 3.84
C PRO A 263 -9.53 -20.25 3.66
N ILE A 264 -8.47 -19.76 4.30
CA ILE A 264 -7.96 -18.39 4.13
C ILE A 264 -6.45 -18.41 4.34
N ASP A 265 -5.68 -17.92 3.37
CA ASP A 265 -4.22 -17.84 3.46
C ASP A 265 -3.74 -16.44 3.84
N TYR A 266 -4.56 -15.40 3.57
CA TYR A 266 -4.31 -14.02 3.96
C TYR A 266 -5.62 -13.25 4.09
N PHE A 267 -5.67 -12.31 5.01
CA PHE A 267 -6.77 -11.36 5.16
C PHE A 267 -6.40 -10.02 4.50
N SER A 268 -7.25 -9.53 3.59
CA SER A 268 -7.04 -8.25 2.90
C SER A 268 -8.05 -7.19 3.32
N TYR A 269 -7.58 -5.93 3.37
CA TYR A 269 -8.38 -4.79 3.81
C TYR A 269 -7.80 -3.47 3.29
N HIS A 270 -8.56 -2.38 3.46
CA HIS A 270 -8.26 -1.04 2.96
C HIS A 270 -8.14 -0.02 4.07
N SER A 271 -7.39 1.06 3.83
CA SER A 271 -7.34 2.23 4.69
C SER A 271 -6.97 3.49 3.92
N TYR A 272 -7.77 4.53 4.10
CA TYR A 272 -7.52 5.87 3.58
C TYR A 272 -7.38 6.91 4.69
N ALA A 273 -7.04 6.47 5.88
CA ALA A 273 -6.86 7.29 7.06
C ALA A 273 -5.53 8.09 7.02
N PRO A 274 -5.39 9.17 7.81
CA PRO A 274 -4.07 9.76 8.05
C PRO A 274 -3.08 8.74 8.61
N VAL A 275 -1.77 9.00 8.42
CA VAL A 275 -0.66 8.06 8.72
C VAL A 275 -0.79 7.38 10.09
N GLU A 276 -0.90 8.17 11.16
CA GLU A 276 -0.97 7.62 12.52
C GLU A 276 -2.18 6.69 12.74
N ARG A 277 -3.33 7.10 12.22
CA ARG A 277 -4.55 6.31 12.35
C ARG A 277 -4.48 5.05 11.51
N MET A 278 -3.97 5.11 10.28
CA MET A 278 -3.75 3.94 9.43
C MET A 278 -2.88 2.89 10.13
N LEU A 279 -1.79 3.31 10.78
CA LEU A 279 -0.92 2.43 11.54
C LEU A 279 -1.61 1.83 12.79
N LYS A 280 -2.55 2.54 13.41
CA LYS A 280 -3.40 2.00 14.48
C LYS A 280 -4.41 0.98 13.95
N GLU A 281 -5.00 1.23 12.78
CA GLU A 281 -5.92 0.30 12.11
C GLU A 281 -5.23 -1.03 11.80
N THR A 282 -3.97 -1.03 11.36
CA THR A 282 -3.23 -2.28 11.11
C THR A 282 -3.04 -3.13 12.38
N ARG A 283 -2.76 -2.49 13.51
CA ARG A 283 -2.65 -3.19 14.80
C ARG A 283 -4.00 -3.74 15.24
N TYR A 284 -5.05 -2.94 15.11
CA TYR A 284 -6.40 -3.39 15.43
C TYR A 284 -6.80 -4.64 14.63
N VAL A 285 -6.55 -4.66 13.31
CA VAL A 285 -6.82 -5.83 12.47
C VAL A 285 -6.06 -7.05 12.98
N ARG A 286 -4.77 -6.91 13.28
CA ARG A 286 -3.96 -8.02 13.79
C ARG A 286 -4.50 -8.56 15.12
N ASP A 287 -4.83 -7.67 16.06
CA ASP A 287 -5.35 -8.02 17.36
C ASP A 287 -6.70 -8.77 17.27
N GLU A 288 -7.60 -8.32 16.38
CA GLU A 288 -8.90 -8.98 16.18
C GLU A 288 -8.76 -10.33 15.47
N LEU A 289 -7.85 -10.47 14.51
CA LEU A 289 -7.52 -11.75 13.89
C LEU A 289 -6.97 -12.74 14.93
N ASP A 290 -6.08 -12.30 15.80
CA ASP A 290 -5.51 -13.13 16.87
C ASP A 290 -6.57 -13.57 17.89
N LYS A 291 -7.46 -12.66 18.31
CA LYS A 291 -8.62 -12.96 19.19
C LYS A 291 -9.58 -13.95 18.54
N ALA A 292 -9.79 -13.83 17.23
CA ALA A 292 -10.64 -14.76 16.48
C ALA A 292 -10.01 -16.17 16.31
N GLY A 293 -8.71 -16.32 16.60
CA GLY A 293 -7.98 -17.60 16.48
C GLY A 293 -7.22 -17.75 15.18
N PHE A 294 -6.94 -16.63 14.48
CA PHE A 294 -6.17 -16.59 13.23
C PHE A 294 -4.75 -16.05 13.44
N GLN A 295 -4.06 -16.51 14.50
CA GLN A 295 -2.66 -16.18 14.76
C GLN A 295 -1.78 -16.63 13.58
N GLY A 296 -0.93 -15.74 13.11
CA GLY A 296 -0.03 -16.03 11.98
C GLY A 296 -0.69 -16.01 10.59
N LEU A 297 -1.98 -15.69 10.49
CA LEU A 297 -2.60 -15.38 9.20
C LEU A 297 -1.96 -14.14 8.61
N GLU A 298 -1.52 -14.20 7.35
CA GLU A 298 -0.98 -13.04 6.66
C GLU A 298 -2.01 -11.91 6.57
N THR A 299 -1.53 -10.67 6.68
CA THR A 299 -2.33 -9.47 6.48
C THR A 299 -1.85 -8.70 5.26
N CYS A 300 -2.79 -8.32 4.41
CA CYS A 300 -2.52 -7.52 3.21
C CYS A 300 -3.35 -6.24 3.22
N LEU A 301 -2.72 -5.09 3.42
CA LEU A 301 -3.39 -3.80 3.26
C LEU A 301 -3.27 -3.38 1.80
N ASN A 302 -4.16 -3.92 0.96
CA ASN A 302 -4.03 -3.90 -0.49
C ASN A 302 -4.73 -2.74 -1.22
N GLU A 303 -5.30 -1.82 -0.44
CA GLU A 303 -5.62 -0.45 -0.88
C GLU A 303 -5.33 0.53 0.25
N TRP A 304 -4.34 1.40 0.06
CA TRP A 304 -4.06 2.43 1.04
C TRP A 304 -3.58 3.73 0.38
N LEU A 305 -3.96 4.86 0.98
CA LEU A 305 -3.41 6.17 0.66
C LEU A 305 -3.66 7.12 1.83
N PRO A 306 -2.63 7.80 2.38
CA PRO A 306 -2.82 8.69 3.51
C PRO A 306 -3.71 9.88 3.17
N ALA A 307 -4.93 9.93 3.77
CA ALA A 307 -5.89 11.02 3.66
C ALA A 307 -5.93 11.66 2.25
N PRO A 308 -6.42 10.94 1.23
CA PRO A 308 -6.34 11.34 -0.18
C PRO A 308 -7.02 12.69 -0.41
N ARG A 309 -6.27 13.63 -0.99
CA ARG A 309 -6.72 14.98 -1.31
C ARG A 309 -6.05 15.47 -2.58
N HIS A 310 -6.82 16.11 -3.43
CA HIS A 310 -6.32 16.60 -4.72
C HIS A 310 -5.20 17.66 -4.57
N ASP A 311 -5.27 18.51 -3.56
CA ASP A 311 -4.28 19.57 -3.28
C ASP A 311 -2.94 19.03 -2.75
N LYS A 312 -2.88 17.76 -2.31
CA LYS A 312 -1.65 17.09 -1.89
C LYS A 312 -0.90 16.43 -3.05
N LEU A 313 -1.53 16.20 -4.20
CA LEU A 313 -0.92 15.44 -5.29
C LEU A 313 0.40 16.06 -5.74
N GLY A 314 1.47 15.27 -5.71
CA GLY A 314 2.81 15.66 -6.13
C GLY A 314 3.59 16.52 -5.13
N THR A 315 3.02 16.87 -3.97
CA THR A 315 3.69 17.67 -2.93
C THR A 315 4.73 16.87 -2.14
N ALA A 316 5.61 17.58 -1.44
CA ALA A 316 6.54 16.98 -0.50
C ALA A 316 5.81 16.36 0.70
N GLN A 317 4.74 16.99 1.18
CA GLN A 317 3.88 16.45 2.23
C GLN A 317 3.36 15.06 1.88
N GLN A 318 2.75 14.88 0.71
CA GLN A 318 2.26 13.57 0.28
C GLN A 318 3.38 12.54 0.20
N ALA A 319 4.53 12.94 -0.31
CA ALA A 319 5.69 12.05 -0.43
C ALA A 319 6.21 11.60 0.95
N ALA A 320 6.28 12.51 1.93
CA ALA A 320 6.66 12.18 3.30
C ALA A 320 5.61 11.29 3.99
N GLU A 321 4.31 11.58 3.83
CA GLU A 321 3.23 10.73 4.37
C GLU A 321 3.28 9.31 3.78
N VAL A 322 3.48 9.17 2.46
CA VAL A 322 3.64 7.87 1.79
C VAL A 322 4.88 7.13 2.30
N ALA A 323 6.01 7.83 2.42
CA ALA A 323 7.25 7.27 2.96
C ALA A 323 7.08 6.79 4.41
N ALA A 324 6.40 7.57 5.26
CA ALA A 324 6.12 7.22 6.65
C ALA A 324 5.25 5.98 6.78
N VAL A 325 4.24 5.83 5.90
CA VAL A 325 3.40 4.63 5.86
C VAL A 325 4.20 3.40 5.47
N LEU A 326 5.05 3.46 4.44
CA LEU A 326 5.92 2.35 4.05
C LEU A 326 6.84 1.90 5.19
N VAL A 327 7.47 2.87 5.87
CA VAL A 327 8.31 2.62 7.06
C VAL A 327 7.48 2.04 8.21
N GLY A 328 6.29 2.59 8.46
CA GLY A 328 5.38 2.12 9.49
C GLY A 328 4.89 0.68 9.25
N PHE A 329 4.61 0.31 8.00
CA PHE A 329 4.24 -1.07 7.63
C PHE A 329 5.42 -2.04 7.78
N GLN A 330 6.64 -1.62 7.40
CA GLN A 330 7.84 -2.42 7.64
C GLN A 330 7.99 -2.79 9.12
N ASN A 331 7.72 -1.84 10.02
CA ASN A 331 7.86 -2.01 11.46
C ASN A 331 6.58 -2.53 12.17
N GLY A 332 5.46 -2.58 11.45
CA GLY A 332 4.15 -2.98 11.97
C GLY A 332 3.76 -4.42 11.62
N PRO A 333 2.51 -4.80 11.88
CA PRO A 333 2.02 -6.16 11.67
C PRO A 333 1.55 -6.47 10.24
N VAL A 334 1.71 -5.54 9.29
CA VAL A 334 1.35 -5.75 7.88
C VAL A 334 2.42 -6.61 7.21
N ASP A 335 2.01 -7.65 6.47
CA ASP A 335 2.92 -8.54 5.75
C ASP A 335 3.14 -8.08 4.30
N SER A 336 2.10 -7.57 3.65
CA SER A 336 2.18 -6.99 2.30
C SER A 336 1.22 -5.81 2.17
N ALA A 337 1.51 -4.87 1.27
CA ALA A 337 0.65 -3.71 1.05
C ALA A 337 0.74 -3.19 -0.38
N ALA A 338 -0.36 -2.60 -0.89
CA ALA A 338 -0.40 -1.96 -2.20
C ALA A 338 -1.06 -0.57 -2.10
N ILE A 339 -0.33 0.47 -2.52
CA ILE A 339 -0.89 1.81 -2.58
C ILE A 339 -2.02 1.89 -3.61
N TYR A 340 -3.09 2.56 -3.31
CA TYR A 340 -4.16 2.85 -4.26
C TYR A 340 -4.03 4.30 -4.75
N ASP A 341 -3.55 4.57 -6.01
CA ASP A 341 -3.12 3.57 -6.98
C ASP A 341 -1.97 4.10 -7.87
N ALA A 342 -1.48 3.27 -8.78
CA ALA A 342 -0.44 3.66 -9.74
C ALA A 342 -0.97 4.15 -11.10
N ARG A 343 -2.28 4.30 -11.27
CA ARG A 343 -2.86 4.85 -12.51
C ARG A 343 -2.39 6.28 -12.75
N CYS A 344 -2.31 6.68 -14.01
CA CYS A 344 -2.14 8.08 -14.41
C CYS A 344 -3.51 8.78 -14.46
N GLY A 345 -4.18 8.87 -13.29
CA GLY A 345 -5.53 9.42 -13.15
C GLY A 345 -5.56 10.87 -12.68
N ILE A 346 -6.70 11.53 -12.86
CA ILE A 346 -6.94 12.91 -12.40
C ILE A 346 -7.61 12.98 -11.02
N GLY A 347 -7.94 11.84 -10.42
CA GLY A 347 -8.62 11.74 -9.13
C GLY A 347 -7.65 11.85 -7.95
N ASN A 348 -8.22 11.93 -6.74
CA ASN A 348 -7.47 12.04 -5.48
C ASN A 348 -6.58 10.82 -5.18
N TYR A 349 -6.83 9.70 -5.85
CA TYR A 349 -6.24 8.39 -5.59
C TYR A 349 -5.07 8.05 -6.50
N SER A 350 -4.53 8.98 -7.29
CA SER A 350 -3.40 8.72 -8.20
C SER A 350 -2.13 9.50 -7.77
N PRO A 351 -1.47 9.11 -6.67
CA PRO A 351 -0.40 9.89 -6.07
C PRO A 351 0.94 9.77 -6.80
N LEU A 352 1.12 8.73 -7.63
CA LEU A 352 2.45 8.37 -8.13
C LEU A 352 2.84 9.08 -9.42
N PHE A 353 1.88 9.40 -10.30
CA PHE A 353 2.17 9.94 -11.62
C PHE A 353 1.30 11.13 -11.99
N ASN A 354 1.91 12.10 -12.66
CA ASN A 354 1.19 13.25 -13.19
C ASN A 354 0.38 12.83 -14.43
N PRO A 355 -0.95 13.04 -14.46
CA PRO A 355 -1.82 12.54 -15.53
C PRO A 355 -1.62 13.24 -16.89
N LEU A 356 -1.01 14.43 -16.92
CA LEU A 356 -0.79 15.19 -18.13
C LEU A 356 0.58 14.92 -18.75
N THR A 357 1.60 14.71 -17.91
CA THR A 357 2.98 14.55 -18.36
C THR A 357 3.48 13.11 -18.27
N TYR A 358 2.75 12.23 -17.57
CA TYR A 358 3.15 10.86 -17.24
C TYR A 358 4.49 10.75 -16.49
N LYS A 359 4.92 11.86 -15.88
CA LYS A 359 6.15 11.89 -15.07
C LYS A 359 5.83 11.51 -13.63
N PRO A 360 6.78 10.90 -12.91
CA PRO A 360 6.63 10.60 -11.50
C PRO A 360 6.39 11.85 -10.65
N HIS A 361 5.49 11.77 -9.70
CA HIS A 361 5.34 12.67 -8.58
C HIS A 361 6.38 12.35 -7.48
N LYS A 362 6.54 13.24 -6.51
CA LYS A 362 7.49 13.03 -5.38
C LYS A 362 7.19 11.74 -4.60
N ALA A 363 5.91 11.36 -4.46
CA ALA A 363 5.50 10.13 -3.78
C ALA A 363 6.05 8.84 -4.44
N TYR A 364 6.25 8.81 -5.75
CA TYR A 364 6.90 7.69 -6.44
C TYR A 364 8.31 7.41 -5.89
N TYR A 365 9.05 8.45 -5.57
CA TYR A 365 10.42 8.32 -5.06
C TYR A 365 10.48 7.77 -3.63
N ALA A 366 9.37 7.78 -2.88
CA ALA A 366 9.29 7.05 -1.62
C ALA A 366 9.37 5.52 -1.85
N PHE A 367 8.80 5.03 -2.96
CA PHE A 367 8.92 3.62 -3.35
C PHE A 367 10.35 3.27 -3.79
N MET A 368 11.01 4.14 -4.54
CA MET A 368 12.43 3.96 -4.87
C MET A 368 13.29 3.92 -3.60
N ALA A 369 13.05 4.84 -2.66
CA ALA A 369 13.74 4.90 -1.37
C ALA A 369 13.54 3.61 -0.55
N PHE A 370 12.30 3.12 -0.48
CA PHE A 370 12.00 1.88 0.23
C PHE A 370 12.63 0.66 -0.46
N ASN A 371 12.75 0.68 -1.79
CA ASN A 371 13.42 -0.39 -2.52
C ASN A 371 14.91 -0.50 -2.18
N GLU A 372 15.59 0.59 -1.77
CA GLU A 372 16.97 0.50 -1.29
C GLU A 372 17.06 -0.34 0.01
N LEU A 373 16.07 -0.23 0.92
CA LEU A 373 15.96 -1.15 2.06
C LEU A 373 15.78 -2.60 1.62
N ARG A 374 14.92 -2.84 0.63
CA ARG A 374 14.69 -4.20 0.10
C ARG A 374 15.93 -4.80 -0.55
N LYS A 375 16.73 -4.00 -1.26
CA LYS A 375 18.01 -4.45 -1.84
C LYS A 375 19.02 -4.82 -0.76
N ALA A 376 19.05 -4.11 0.36
CA ALA A 376 19.86 -4.48 1.53
C ALA A 376 19.41 -5.81 2.14
N GLY A 377 18.13 -6.12 2.14
CA GLY A 377 17.54 -7.44 2.34
C GLY A 377 17.11 -7.77 3.77
N ARG A 378 17.94 -7.54 4.80
CA ARG A 378 17.65 -7.91 6.19
C ARG A 378 17.31 -6.67 7.01
N ALA A 379 16.03 -6.54 7.41
CA ALA A 379 15.61 -5.49 8.33
C ALA A 379 16.32 -5.63 9.68
N VAL A 380 16.72 -4.50 10.27
CA VAL A 380 17.40 -4.44 11.58
C VAL A 380 16.64 -3.54 12.53
N ALA A 381 16.96 -3.63 13.82
CA ALA A 381 16.39 -2.75 14.83
C ALA A 381 16.83 -1.30 14.59
N ALA A 382 15.87 -0.40 14.58
CA ALA A 382 16.09 1.03 14.46
C ALA A 382 15.00 1.78 15.23
N GLU A 383 15.37 2.82 15.96
CA GLU A 383 14.48 3.61 16.79
C GLU A 383 14.80 5.08 16.72
N CYS A 384 13.81 5.92 16.94
CA CYS A 384 13.93 7.36 17.07
C CYS A 384 13.05 7.84 18.23
N ASP A 385 13.59 8.77 19.04
CA ASP A 385 12.89 9.34 20.20
C ASP A 385 11.87 10.43 19.83
N ASP A 386 11.86 10.91 18.57
CA ASP A 386 10.89 11.89 18.07
C ASP A 386 9.75 11.20 17.33
N ALA A 387 8.52 11.36 17.81
CA ALA A 387 7.33 10.69 17.26
C ALA A 387 6.94 11.14 15.84
N ASP A 388 7.41 12.31 15.37
CA ASP A 388 7.20 12.80 14.00
C ASP A 388 8.24 12.26 13.01
N VAL A 389 9.26 11.52 13.50
CA VAL A 389 10.33 10.94 12.69
C VAL A 389 10.16 9.42 12.60
N PHE A 390 9.90 8.94 11.40
CA PHE A 390 9.79 7.50 11.10
C PHE A 390 11.14 6.98 10.61
N ILE A 391 11.50 5.77 11.05
CA ILE A 391 12.75 5.12 10.67
C ILE A 391 12.56 3.66 10.31
N ALA A 392 13.26 3.23 9.27
CA ALA A 392 13.53 1.82 8.99
C ALA A 392 14.97 1.65 8.52
N ALA A 393 15.60 0.55 8.89
CA ALA A 393 16.94 0.21 8.46
C ALA A 393 17.03 -1.24 8.02
N ALA A 394 17.90 -1.49 7.05
CA ALA A 394 18.18 -2.83 6.57
C ALA A 394 19.66 -2.97 6.21
N LYS A 395 20.21 -4.17 6.39
CA LYS A 395 21.61 -4.48 6.07
C LYS A 395 21.74 -5.59 5.03
N GLY A 396 22.81 -5.50 4.25
CA GLY A 396 23.40 -6.56 3.46
C GLY A 396 24.65 -7.12 4.15
N VAL A 397 25.63 -7.54 3.36
CA VAL A 397 26.88 -8.11 3.92
C VAL A 397 27.79 -7.02 4.48
N ASN A 398 28.18 -6.03 3.68
CA ASN A 398 29.10 -4.94 4.07
C ASN A 398 28.47 -3.55 3.89
N SER A 399 27.18 -3.48 3.61
CA SER A 399 26.44 -2.25 3.40
C SER A 399 25.11 -2.30 4.10
N ALA A 400 24.55 -1.13 4.38
CA ALA A 400 23.22 -1.01 4.94
C ALA A 400 22.53 0.26 4.42
N THR A 401 21.23 0.31 4.56
CA THR A 401 20.40 1.47 4.19
C THR A 401 19.57 1.88 5.39
N VAL A 402 19.53 3.17 5.66
CA VAL A 402 18.66 3.78 6.68
C VAL A 402 17.74 4.77 5.99
N MET A 403 16.44 4.60 6.13
CA MET A 403 15.42 5.51 5.63
C MET A 403 14.79 6.28 6.79
N LEU A 404 14.84 7.60 6.74
CA LEU A 404 14.32 8.52 7.74
C LEU A 404 13.28 9.44 7.10
N VAL A 405 12.19 9.69 7.82
CA VAL A 405 11.07 10.49 7.33
C VAL A 405 10.61 11.46 8.40
N ASN A 406 10.56 12.75 8.08
CA ASN A 406 9.95 13.79 8.90
C ASN A 406 8.59 14.18 8.32
N VAL A 407 7.50 13.85 9.00
CA VAL A 407 6.14 14.20 8.56
C VAL A 407 5.65 15.53 9.11
N SER A 408 6.42 16.16 10.00
CA SER A 408 6.02 17.42 10.63
C SER A 408 6.31 18.65 9.75
N SER A 409 5.67 19.75 10.08
CA SER A 409 5.92 21.06 9.45
C SER A 409 7.16 21.79 10.00
N LYS A 410 7.95 21.13 10.87
CA LYS A 410 9.15 21.72 11.49
C LYS A 410 10.40 20.91 11.12
N PRO A 411 11.57 21.55 11.01
CA PRO A 411 12.81 20.81 10.85
C PRO A 411 13.11 20.01 12.12
N LYS A 412 13.64 18.80 11.95
CA LYS A 412 14.06 17.91 13.05
C LYS A 412 15.58 17.81 13.03
N PRO A 413 16.31 18.43 13.98
CA PRO A 413 17.73 18.23 14.11
C PRO A 413 18.05 16.74 14.25
N LEU A 414 19.09 16.24 13.58
CA LEU A 414 19.39 14.82 13.47
C LEU A 414 20.68 14.45 14.19
N SER A 415 20.58 13.51 15.12
CA SER A 415 21.71 12.79 15.68
C SER A 415 21.61 11.33 15.27
N LEU A 416 22.53 10.86 14.41
CA LEU A 416 22.49 9.50 13.85
C LEU A 416 23.59 8.64 14.48
N ASN A 417 23.18 7.67 15.31
CA ASN A 417 24.07 6.69 15.93
C ASN A 417 23.95 5.36 15.16
N LEU A 418 25.02 5.00 14.46
CA LEU A 418 25.11 3.78 13.64
C LEU A 418 25.86 2.63 14.34
N GLY A 419 26.38 2.85 15.56
CA GLY A 419 27.27 1.90 16.21
C GLY A 419 28.69 1.91 15.64
N GLU A 420 29.55 1.09 16.21
CA GLU A 420 30.98 1.04 15.88
C GLU A 420 31.20 0.44 14.47
N GLY A 421 32.12 1.04 13.72
CA GLY A 421 32.58 0.56 12.42
C GLY A 421 31.67 0.94 11.24
N TRP A 422 30.49 1.49 11.48
CA TRP A 422 29.57 1.91 10.39
C TRP A 422 29.68 3.41 10.12
N THR A 423 29.85 3.77 8.84
CA THR A 423 30.00 5.17 8.40
C THR A 423 29.03 5.50 7.27
N VAL A 424 28.61 6.77 7.20
CA VAL A 424 27.75 7.26 6.11
C VAL A 424 28.57 7.36 4.83
N LYS A 425 28.08 6.71 3.77
CA LYS A 425 28.70 6.71 2.42
C LYS A 425 28.02 7.69 1.49
N SER A 426 26.69 7.73 1.51
CA SER A 426 25.91 8.65 0.68
C SER A 426 24.57 8.98 1.34
N CYS A 427 23.95 10.07 0.91
CA CYS A 427 22.60 10.45 1.29
C CYS A 427 21.81 10.91 0.05
N ILE A 428 20.55 10.52 -0.01
CA ILE A 428 19.60 11.00 -1.01
C ILE A 428 18.45 11.68 -0.28
N SER A 429 18.00 12.84 -0.77
CA SER A 429 16.95 13.63 -0.13
C SER A 429 15.79 13.89 -1.09
N THR A 430 14.58 13.86 -0.54
CA THR A 430 13.35 14.35 -1.19
C THR A 430 12.62 15.27 -0.23
N ASP A 431 12.35 16.48 -0.66
CA ASP A 431 11.69 17.54 0.12
C ASP A 431 10.96 18.53 -0.80
N ALA A 432 10.57 19.70 -0.31
CA ALA A 432 9.89 20.72 -1.12
C ALA A 432 10.73 21.18 -2.33
N LYS A 433 12.07 21.23 -2.20
CA LYS A 433 12.99 21.75 -3.21
C LYS A 433 13.67 20.65 -4.04
N ARG A 434 13.90 19.49 -3.46
CA ARG A 434 14.65 18.36 -4.02
C ARG A 434 13.73 17.19 -4.34
N THR A 435 14.12 16.43 -5.35
CA THR A 435 13.40 15.21 -5.75
C THR A 435 14.40 14.10 -6.00
N TYR A 436 14.62 13.25 -4.99
CA TYR A 436 15.53 12.10 -5.04
C TYR A 436 16.96 12.46 -5.44
N GLU A 437 17.49 13.51 -4.82
CA GLU A 437 18.79 14.08 -5.17
C GLU A 437 19.86 13.69 -4.16
N LYS A 438 21.08 13.40 -4.64
CA LYS A 438 22.24 13.16 -3.77
C LYS A 438 22.59 14.43 -3.00
N THR A 439 22.80 14.28 -1.70
CA THR A 439 23.17 15.37 -0.77
C THR A 439 24.20 14.87 0.23
N ALA A 440 24.86 15.79 0.94
CA ALA A 440 25.49 15.42 2.19
C ALA A 440 24.42 15.06 3.23
N LEU A 441 24.76 14.26 4.26
CA LEU A 441 23.85 14.03 5.37
C LEU A 441 23.52 15.39 6.03
N PRO A 442 22.24 15.79 6.05
CA PRO A 442 21.88 17.10 6.59
C PRO A 442 21.94 17.08 8.13
N PRO A 443 22.26 18.22 8.78
CA PRO A 443 22.23 18.33 10.23
C PRO A 443 20.82 18.30 10.82
N ALA A 444 19.81 18.42 9.96
CA ALA A 444 18.40 18.29 10.31
C ALA A 444 17.59 17.78 9.10
N ILE A 445 16.59 16.93 9.36
CA ILE A 445 15.62 16.55 8.34
C ILE A 445 14.61 17.70 8.21
N VAL A 446 14.58 18.35 7.05
CA VAL A 446 13.66 19.47 6.79
C VAL A 446 12.18 19.03 6.87
N PRO A 447 11.22 19.96 7.00
CA PRO A 447 9.80 19.64 7.05
C PRO A 447 9.34 18.80 5.85
N GLU A 448 8.43 17.86 6.11
CA GLU A 448 7.76 17.10 5.04
C GLU A 448 8.76 16.46 4.06
N ALA A 449 9.75 15.75 4.58
CA ALA A 449 10.86 15.21 3.81
C ALA A 449 11.17 13.77 4.20
N PHE A 450 11.82 13.07 3.29
CA PHE A 450 12.51 11.83 3.61
C PHE A 450 13.93 11.82 3.05
N ILE A 451 14.79 11.09 3.75
CA ILE A 451 16.17 10.84 3.34
C ILE A 451 16.47 9.35 3.35
N VAL A 452 17.33 8.94 2.45
CA VAL A 452 17.91 7.59 2.40
C VAL A 452 19.40 7.71 2.58
N VAL A 453 19.91 7.07 3.63
CA VAL A 453 21.31 7.08 3.97
C VAL A 453 21.89 5.71 3.68
N GLU A 454 22.82 5.65 2.77
CA GLU A 454 23.66 4.48 2.53
C GLU A 454 24.81 4.50 3.55
N VAL A 455 25.01 3.39 4.22
CA VAL A 455 26.10 3.21 5.18
C VAL A 455 26.91 1.98 4.85
N GLY A 456 28.18 1.99 5.21
CA GLY A 456 29.10 0.87 4.98
C GLY A 456 30.11 0.75 6.09
N ILE A 457 30.70 -0.42 6.21
CA ILE A 457 31.83 -0.66 7.08
C ILE A 457 33.07 -0.10 6.41
N ASP A 458 33.86 0.71 7.13
CA ASP A 458 35.18 1.08 6.65
C ASP A 458 36.06 -0.16 6.69
N GLU A 459 36.52 -0.61 5.53
CA GLU A 459 37.59 -1.60 5.49
C GLU A 459 38.79 -0.92 6.16
N ASP A 460 39.21 -1.42 7.32
CA ASP A 460 40.48 -1.03 7.92
C ASP A 460 41.52 -1.10 6.79
N GLU A 461 42.11 0.05 6.43
CA GLU A 461 43.27 0.07 5.57
C GLU A 461 44.32 -0.86 6.23
N GLY A 462 44.42 -2.05 5.64
CA GLY A 462 45.08 -3.20 6.21
C GLY A 462 46.36 -2.81 6.93
N LYS A 463 46.39 -3.10 8.22
CA LYS A 463 47.67 -3.41 8.84
C LYS A 463 48.27 -4.61 8.13
N CYS A 464 49.02 -4.34 7.06
CA CYS A 464 50.07 -5.24 6.61
C CYS A 464 50.95 -5.54 7.82
N ILE A 465 50.62 -6.62 8.50
CA ILE A 465 51.57 -7.24 9.41
C ILE A 465 52.66 -7.84 8.51
N LYS A 466 53.81 -7.15 8.49
CA LYS A 466 55.05 -7.67 7.91
C LYS A 466 55.52 -8.86 8.73
#